data_dbd3dda82a6a9ed02f0d6715f225847d
#
_entry.id   dbd3dda82a6a9ed02f0d6715f225847d
#
_cell.length_a   1.000
_cell.length_b   1.000
_cell.length_c   1.000
_cell.angle_alpha   90.00
_cell.angle_beta   90.00
_cell.angle_gamma   90.00
#
_symmetry.space_group_name_H-M   'P 1'
#
loop_
_entity.id
_entity.type
_entity.pdbx_description
1 polymer ?
#
loop_
_entity_poly.entity_id
_entity_poly.type
_entity_poly.pdbx_seq_one_letter_code
_entity_poly.pdbx_strand_id
1 'polypeptide(L)'
;CGTANDWPHSQRAALNLVAIECLASPDAVRLPRVPGLPDSAFRHDGQLTKRDVRAITLARLAPQPGELLWDVGAGCGSIGIEW
;
A
#
# COMPACT_ATOMS: atom_id res chain seq x y z
N CYS A 1 16.20 22.05 -3.61
CA CYS A 1 16.17 20.60 -3.41
C CYS A 1 16.68 20.27 -2.02
N GLY A 2 16.16 19.24 -1.40
CA GLY A 2 16.57 18.75 -0.09
C GLY A 2 16.06 17.35 0.16
N THR A 3 16.51 16.70 1.21
CA THR A 3 15.97 15.41 1.65
C THR A 3 14.78 15.63 2.57
N ALA A 4 13.95 14.60 2.77
CA ALA A 4 12.81 14.70 3.68
C ALA A 4 13.22 15.04 5.12
N ASN A 5 14.44 14.65 5.54
CA ASN A 5 14.98 14.95 6.86
C ASN A 5 15.48 16.40 7.01
N ASP A 6 15.94 16.99 5.91
CA ASP A 6 16.54 18.34 5.88
C ASP A 6 15.69 19.31 5.06
N TRP A 7 14.37 19.09 5.00
CA TRP A 7 13.50 19.95 4.23
C TRP A 7 13.42 21.35 4.85
N PRO A 8 13.91 22.39 4.19
CA PRO A 8 13.89 23.73 4.75
C PRO A 8 12.44 24.21 4.87
N HIS A 9 12.04 24.59 6.09
CA HIS A 9 10.72 25.16 6.39
C HIS A 9 10.59 26.64 5.95
N SER A 10 11.26 27.02 4.86
CA SER A 10 11.18 28.38 4.32
C SER A 10 9.78 28.70 3.80
N GLN A 11 9.45 29.99 3.76
CA GLN A 11 8.19 30.48 3.19
C GLN A 11 7.97 29.94 1.79
N ARG A 12 6.77 29.41 1.53
CA ARG A 12 6.39 28.81 0.24
C ARG A 12 5.37 29.70 -0.45
N ALA A 13 5.46 29.78 -1.78
CA ALA A 13 4.42 30.40 -2.56
C ALA A 13 3.10 29.65 -2.39
N ALA A 14 1.95 30.34 -2.49
CA ALA A 14 0.64 29.73 -2.41
C ALA A 14 0.43 28.68 -3.54
N LEU A 15 0.99 28.94 -4.71
CA LEU A 15 1.06 27.99 -5.81
C LEU A 15 2.47 27.40 -5.86
N ASN A 16 2.57 26.10 -5.63
CA ASN A 16 3.84 25.35 -5.69
C ASN A 16 3.62 23.93 -6.20
N LEU A 17 4.71 23.31 -6.63
CA LEU A 17 4.76 21.91 -7.04
C LEU A 17 5.88 21.23 -6.28
N VAL A 18 5.58 20.06 -5.73
CA VAL A 18 6.58 19.22 -5.05
C VAL A 18 6.82 17.98 -5.90
N ALA A 19 8.06 17.80 -6.34
CA ALA A 19 8.51 16.56 -6.97
C ALA A 19 9.25 15.73 -5.93
N ILE A 20 8.86 14.47 -5.75
CA ILE A 20 9.46 13.55 -4.78
C ILE A 20 10.07 12.38 -5.54
N GLU A 21 11.38 12.20 -5.37
CA GLU A 21 12.08 11.00 -5.81
C GLU A 21 12.24 10.06 -4.63
N CYS A 22 11.66 8.85 -4.73
CA CYS A 22 11.78 7.82 -3.71
C CYS A 22 13.00 6.95 -3.99
N LEU A 23 14.06 7.15 -3.21
CA LEU A 23 15.28 6.34 -3.29
C LEU A 23 15.15 5.14 -2.35
N ALA A 24 14.90 3.97 -2.91
CA ALA A 24 14.88 2.72 -2.15
C ALA A 24 16.32 2.20 -1.94
N SER A 25 16.61 1.70 -0.73
CA SER A 25 17.88 0.99 -0.49
C SER A 25 17.95 -0.29 -1.35
N PRO A 26 19.17 -0.83 -1.63
CA PRO A 26 19.31 -2.08 -2.37
C PRO A 26 18.52 -3.25 -1.75
N ASP A 27 18.39 -3.26 -0.42
CA ASP A 27 17.70 -4.31 0.35
C ASP A 27 16.22 -4.03 0.58
N ALA A 28 15.68 -2.95 0.00
CA ALA A 28 14.27 -2.61 0.18
C ALA A 28 13.36 -3.67 -0.45
N VAL A 29 12.43 -4.18 0.36
CA VAL A 29 11.41 -5.11 -0.11
C VAL A 29 10.50 -4.38 -1.09
N ARG A 30 10.49 -4.84 -2.34
CA ARG A 30 9.64 -4.31 -3.39
C ARG A 30 8.40 -5.18 -3.53
N LEU A 31 7.24 -4.61 -3.20
CA LEU A 31 5.97 -5.28 -3.37
C LEU A 31 5.35 -4.91 -4.73
N PRO A 32 4.75 -5.88 -5.45
CA PRO A 32 4.05 -5.61 -6.69
C PRO A 32 2.77 -4.77 -6.43
N ARG A 33 2.33 -4.04 -7.44
CA ARG A 33 1.07 -3.26 -7.39
C ARG A 33 -0.14 -4.05 -7.90
N VAL A 34 0.04 -5.31 -8.23
CA VAL A 34 -1.05 -6.20 -8.63
C VAL A 34 -1.61 -6.94 -7.43
N PRO A 35 -2.90 -7.30 -7.41
CA PRO A 35 -3.49 -8.11 -6.35
C PRO A 35 -2.73 -9.42 -6.12
N GLY A 36 -2.70 -9.88 -4.87
CA GLY A 36 -2.01 -11.11 -4.47
C GLY A 36 -0.57 -10.85 -4.02
N LEU A 37 -0.37 -9.92 -3.10
CA LEU A 37 0.90 -9.77 -2.39
C LEU A 37 1.30 -11.10 -1.73
N PRO A 38 2.61 -11.38 -1.57
CA PRO A 38 3.05 -12.58 -0.85
C PRO A 38 2.50 -12.60 0.58
N ASP A 39 2.16 -13.77 1.08
CA ASP A 39 1.60 -13.91 2.45
C ASP A 39 2.53 -13.33 3.52
N SER A 40 3.84 -13.40 3.30
CA SER A 40 4.87 -12.81 4.17
C SER A 40 4.85 -11.28 4.25
N ALA A 41 4.09 -10.60 3.39
CA ALA A 41 3.91 -9.14 3.46
C ALA A 41 2.96 -8.72 4.61
N PHE A 42 2.26 -9.67 5.21
CA PHE A 42 1.27 -9.42 6.26
C PHE A 42 1.73 -10.00 7.59
N ARG A 43 1.37 -9.32 8.68
CA ARG A 43 1.53 -9.89 10.05
C ARG A 43 0.30 -10.73 10.35
N HIS A 44 0.49 -12.03 10.59
CA HIS A 44 -0.60 -12.97 10.87
C HIS A 44 -0.11 -14.13 11.75
N ASP A 45 -1.03 -14.84 12.38
CA ASP A 45 -0.82 -16.02 13.20
C ASP A 45 -0.91 -17.37 12.44
N GLY A 46 -0.87 -17.32 11.12
CA GLY A 46 -1.10 -18.45 10.22
C GLY A 46 -2.47 -18.41 9.55
N GLN A 47 -3.40 -17.66 10.11
CA GLN A 47 -4.75 -17.48 9.56
C GLN A 47 -4.80 -16.22 8.70
N LEU A 48 -4.72 -16.40 7.40
CA LEU A 48 -4.99 -15.34 6.42
C LEU A 48 -5.54 -15.95 5.14
N THR A 49 -6.29 -15.17 4.40
CA THR A 49 -6.68 -15.52 3.03
C THR A 49 -5.43 -15.66 2.16
N LYS A 50 -5.17 -16.85 1.65
CA LYS A 50 -3.96 -17.17 0.90
C LYS A 50 -3.86 -16.34 -0.38
N ARG A 51 -2.61 -16.09 -0.82
CA ARG A 51 -2.25 -15.24 -1.94
C ARG A 51 -3.17 -15.39 -3.16
N ASP A 52 -3.34 -16.62 -3.65
CA ASP A 52 -4.10 -16.86 -4.88
C ASP A 52 -5.59 -16.59 -4.69
N VAL A 53 -6.15 -17.01 -3.55
CA VAL A 53 -7.55 -16.71 -3.19
C VAL A 53 -7.75 -15.21 -3.06
N ARG A 54 -6.83 -14.51 -2.42
CA ARG A 54 -6.86 -13.06 -2.25
C ARG A 54 -6.82 -12.33 -3.58
N ALA A 55 -5.93 -12.74 -4.49
CA ALA A 55 -5.85 -12.19 -5.85
C ALA A 55 -7.17 -12.35 -6.62
N ILE A 56 -7.76 -13.54 -6.56
CA ILE A 56 -9.06 -13.82 -7.20
C ILE A 56 -10.16 -12.98 -6.58
N THR A 57 -10.20 -12.88 -5.25
CA THR A 57 -11.19 -12.09 -4.52
C THR A 57 -11.13 -10.62 -4.94
N LEU A 58 -9.94 -10.02 -4.93
CA LEU A 58 -9.76 -8.62 -5.32
C LEU A 58 -10.08 -8.37 -6.79
N ALA A 59 -9.71 -9.31 -7.68
CA ALA A 59 -10.09 -9.22 -9.09
C ALA A 59 -11.61 -9.27 -9.30
N ARG A 60 -12.34 -10.02 -8.47
CA ARG A 60 -13.82 -10.10 -8.52
C ARG A 60 -14.49 -8.88 -7.90
N LEU A 61 -13.93 -8.35 -6.81
CA LEU A 61 -14.41 -7.13 -6.18
C LEU A 61 -14.18 -5.90 -7.08
N ALA A 62 -13.09 -5.89 -7.84
CA ALA A 62 -12.72 -4.84 -8.78
C ALA A 62 -12.82 -3.42 -8.17
N PRO A 63 -12.15 -3.15 -7.03
CA PRO A 63 -12.31 -1.92 -6.28
C PRO A 63 -12.05 -0.67 -7.10
N GLN A 64 -12.87 0.37 -6.89
CA GLN A 64 -12.74 1.65 -7.55
C GLN A 64 -12.43 2.77 -6.55
N PRO A 65 -11.72 3.82 -6.95
CA PRO A 65 -11.48 4.96 -6.09
C PRO A 65 -12.77 5.56 -5.53
N GLY A 66 -12.79 5.78 -4.21
CA GLY A 66 -13.92 6.38 -3.51
C GLY A 66 -14.98 5.39 -3.01
N GLU A 67 -14.83 4.11 -3.27
CA GLU A 67 -15.70 3.08 -2.69
C GLU A 67 -15.41 2.86 -1.20
N LEU A 68 -16.42 2.41 -0.46
CA LEU A 68 -16.32 2.05 0.95
C LEU A 68 -16.31 0.53 1.09
N LEU A 69 -15.25 0.00 1.70
CA LEU A 69 -15.17 -1.42 2.05
C LEU A 69 -15.72 -1.68 3.47
N TRP A 70 -16.57 -2.68 3.57
CA TRP A 70 -16.91 -3.31 4.84
C TRP A 70 -16.28 -4.72 4.87
N ASP A 71 -15.18 -4.84 5.57
CA ASP A 71 -14.45 -6.12 5.73
C ASP A 71 -14.90 -6.81 7.02
N VAL A 72 -16.00 -7.54 6.95
CA VAL A 72 -16.58 -8.27 8.09
C VAL A 72 -15.79 -9.55 8.32
N GLY A 73 -15.19 -9.69 9.50
CA GLY A 73 -14.28 -10.81 9.78
C GLY A 73 -12.91 -10.64 9.16
N ALA A 74 -12.42 -9.42 9.09
CA ALA A 74 -11.17 -9.01 8.42
C ALA A 74 -9.93 -9.86 8.76
N GLY A 75 -9.89 -10.50 9.94
CA GLY A 75 -8.72 -11.24 10.40
C GLY A 75 -7.47 -10.35 10.48
N CYS A 76 -6.41 -10.69 9.75
CA CYS A 76 -5.23 -9.83 9.65
C CYS A 76 -5.40 -8.65 8.68
N GLY A 77 -6.59 -8.45 8.13
CA GLY A 77 -6.91 -7.34 7.23
C GLY A 77 -6.32 -7.48 5.82
N SER A 78 -5.85 -8.66 5.43
CA SER A 78 -5.11 -8.84 4.17
C SER A 78 -5.90 -8.46 2.92
N ILE A 79 -7.20 -8.65 2.89
CA ILE A 79 -8.08 -8.20 1.79
C ILE A 79 -8.20 -6.68 1.79
N GLY A 80 -8.55 -6.08 2.94
CA GLY A 80 -8.72 -4.64 3.07
C GLY A 80 -7.44 -3.84 2.81
N ILE A 81 -6.28 -4.39 3.20
CA ILE A 81 -4.97 -3.75 2.94
C ILE A 81 -4.65 -3.72 1.45
N GLU A 82 -4.93 -4.81 0.73
CA GLU A 82 -4.69 -4.84 -0.73
C GLU A 82 -5.76 -4.06 -1.51
N TRP A 83 -6.99 -3.98 -0.99
CA TRP A 83 -8.02 -3.12 -1.57
C TRP A 83 -7.66 -1.64 -1.42
#